data_105adf81cad67c71a675e0555102d27b
#
_entry.id   105adf81cad67c71a675e0555102d27b
#
_cell.length_a   1.000
_cell.length_b   1.000
_cell.length_c   1.000
_cell.angle_alpha   90.00
_cell.angle_beta   90.00
_cell.angle_gamma   90.00
#
_symmetry.space_group_name_H-M   'P 1'
#
loop_
_entity.id
_entity.type
_entity.pdbx_description
1 polymer ?
#
loop_
_entity_poly.entity_id
_entity_poly.type
_entity_poly.pdbx_seq_one_letter_code
_entity_poly.pdbx_strand_id
1 'polypeptide(L)' 'MMDMDSLAAAFKKHIEGSDKFTRRMAIALARMDGTTPKQLVLRCERLGLLKSGSWEWFADNGGITKHHIDEALKT' A
#
# COMPACT_ATOMS: atom_id res chain seq x y z
N MET A 1 -1.85 -13.98 -3.23
CA MET A 1 -2.29 -13.06 -2.16
C MET A 1 -1.73 -13.52 -0.83
N MET A 2 -1.13 -12.61 -0.09
CA MET A 2 -0.60 -12.93 1.24
C MET A 2 -1.74 -13.11 2.24
N ASP A 3 -1.54 -14.00 3.23
CA ASP A 3 -2.48 -14.09 4.32
C ASP A 3 -2.40 -12.84 5.22
N MET A 4 -3.31 -12.74 6.17
CA MET A 4 -3.40 -11.57 7.05
C MET A 4 -2.11 -11.34 7.85
N ASP A 5 -1.54 -12.40 8.40
CA ASP A 5 -0.33 -12.29 9.23
C ASP A 5 0.88 -11.90 8.39
N SER A 6 1.03 -12.48 7.20
CA SER A 6 2.12 -12.14 6.29
C SER A 6 2.02 -10.69 5.81
N LEU A 7 0.80 -10.24 5.47
CA LEU A 7 0.59 -8.86 5.06
C LEU A 7 0.89 -7.89 6.19
N ALA A 8 0.44 -8.19 7.40
CA ALA A 8 0.70 -7.34 8.56
C ALA A 8 2.20 -7.22 8.83
N ALA A 9 2.93 -8.33 8.75
CA ALA A 9 4.38 -8.33 8.94
C ALA A 9 5.10 -7.52 7.88
N ALA A 10 4.71 -7.69 6.61
CA ALA A 10 5.30 -6.94 5.50
C ALA A 10 5.00 -5.44 5.62
N PHE A 11 3.78 -5.10 5.97
CA PHE A 11 3.37 -3.70 6.21
C PHE A 11 4.23 -3.07 7.29
N LYS A 12 4.36 -3.74 8.43
CA LYS A 12 5.12 -3.25 9.57
C LYS A 12 6.58 -3.02 9.20
N LYS A 13 7.17 -3.93 8.43
CA LYS A 13 8.54 -3.83 7.98
C LYS A 13 8.74 -2.63 7.05
N HIS A 14 7.80 -2.41 6.13
CA HIS A 14 7.90 -1.29 5.19
C HIS A 14 7.72 0.07 5.85
N ILE A 15 6.84 0.17 6.85
CA ILE A 15 6.57 1.43 7.51
C ILE A 15 7.58 1.75 8.62
N GLU A 16 8.41 0.79 9.01
CA GLU A 16 9.42 0.96 10.05
C GLU A 16 10.36 2.10 9.70
N GLY A 17 10.52 3.04 10.63
CA GLY A 17 11.36 4.21 10.42
C GLY A 17 10.72 5.32 9.61
N SER A 18 9.46 5.18 9.24
CA SER A 18 8.71 6.18 8.47
C SER A 18 7.48 6.62 9.26
N ASP A 19 7.15 7.91 9.18
CA ASP A 19 5.98 8.46 9.84
C ASP A 19 4.70 8.31 9.01
N LYS A 20 4.84 8.02 7.73
CA LYS A 20 3.71 8.00 6.80
C LYS A 20 3.76 6.79 5.88
N PHE A 21 2.57 6.30 5.55
CA PHE A 21 2.40 5.29 4.52
C PHE A 21 2.33 5.99 3.15
N THR A 22 3.29 5.69 2.28
CA THR A 22 3.43 6.38 0.99
C THR A 22 2.88 5.54 -0.16
N ARG A 23 2.69 6.19 -1.33
CA ARG A 23 2.31 5.49 -2.56
C ARG A 23 3.30 4.38 -2.91
N ARG A 24 4.57 4.66 -2.73
CA ARG A 24 5.64 3.69 -3.03
C ARG A 24 5.49 2.43 -2.18
N MET A 25 5.19 2.60 -0.91
CA MET A 25 4.93 1.47 0.00
C MET A 25 3.72 0.67 -0.45
N ALA A 26 2.64 1.35 -0.85
CA ALA A 26 1.44 0.69 -1.34
C ALA A 26 1.74 -0.14 -2.59
N ILE A 27 2.50 0.41 -3.52
CA ILE A 27 2.88 -0.28 -4.76
C ILE A 27 3.75 -1.50 -4.45
N ALA A 28 4.75 -1.34 -3.59
CA ALA A 28 5.65 -2.44 -3.22
C ALA A 28 4.89 -3.57 -2.55
N LEU A 29 4.03 -3.25 -1.59
CA LEU A 29 3.23 -4.25 -0.88
C LEU A 29 2.21 -4.93 -1.80
N ALA A 30 1.59 -4.16 -2.70
CA ALA A 30 0.64 -4.72 -3.66
C ALA A 30 1.33 -5.73 -4.57
N ARG A 31 2.55 -5.42 -4.99
CA ARG A 31 3.34 -6.33 -5.81
C ARG A 31 3.66 -7.62 -5.07
N MET A 32 4.06 -7.52 -3.81
CA MET A 32 4.33 -8.69 -2.97
C MET A 32 3.07 -9.53 -2.75
N ASP A 33 1.94 -8.86 -2.59
CA ASP A 33 0.64 -9.51 -2.35
C ASP A 33 0.00 -10.05 -3.64
N GLY A 34 0.45 -9.62 -4.80
CA GLY A 34 -0.13 -10.02 -6.08
C GLY A 34 -1.46 -9.36 -6.39
N THR A 35 -1.69 -8.16 -5.83
CA THR A 35 -2.93 -7.41 -6.03
C THR A 35 -2.63 -6.01 -6.55
N THR A 36 -3.68 -5.23 -6.79
CA THR A 36 -3.52 -3.82 -7.18
C THR A 36 -3.26 -2.97 -5.94
N PRO A 37 -2.63 -1.79 -6.10
CA PRO A 37 -2.45 -0.88 -4.97
C PRO A 37 -3.76 -0.49 -4.29
N LYS A 38 -4.83 -0.30 -5.06
CA LYS A 38 -6.15 0.00 -4.50
C LYS A 38 -6.62 -1.13 -3.59
N GLN A 39 -6.58 -2.36 -4.08
CA GLN A 39 -7.00 -3.52 -3.29
C GLN A 39 -6.14 -3.68 -2.05
N LEU A 40 -4.83 -3.47 -2.19
CA LEU A 40 -3.90 -3.56 -1.07
C LEU A 40 -4.25 -2.54 0.02
N VAL A 41 -4.45 -1.28 -0.35
CA VAL A 41 -4.77 -0.22 0.61
C VAL A 41 -6.10 -0.49 1.30
N LEU A 42 -7.13 -0.86 0.54
CA LEU A 42 -8.45 -1.18 1.12
C LEU A 42 -8.36 -2.36 2.08
N ARG A 43 -7.57 -3.35 1.74
CA ARG A 43 -7.36 -4.51 2.62
C ARG A 43 -6.66 -4.10 3.92
N CYS A 44 -5.65 -3.23 3.83
CA CYS A 44 -4.97 -2.71 5.00
C CYS A 44 -5.90 -1.91 5.91
N GLU A 45 -6.81 -1.12 5.33
CA GLU A 45 -7.84 -0.43 6.10
C GLU A 45 -8.75 -1.42 6.84
N ARG A 46 -9.17 -2.46 6.13
CA ARG A 46 -10.05 -3.49 6.69
C ARG A 46 -9.39 -4.23 7.85
N LEU A 47 -8.09 -4.46 7.76
CA LEU A 47 -7.33 -5.16 8.79
C LEU A 47 -6.90 -4.24 9.94
N GLY A 48 -7.19 -2.95 9.86
CA GLY A 48 -6.80 -2.00 10.88
C GLY A 48 -5.35 -1.56 10.82
N LEU A 49 -4.65 -1.89 9.75
CA LEU A 49 -3.25 -1.47 9.55
C LEU A 49 -3.16 -0.01 9.12
N LEU A 50 -4.17 0.46 8.40
CA LEU A 50 -4.31 1.85 7.98
C LEU A 50 -5.62 2.40 8.49
N LYS A 51 -5.70 3.72 8.65
CA LYS A 51 -6.93 4.39 9.04
C LYS A 51 -7.96 4.28 7.91
N SER A 52 -9.23 4.15 8.29
CA SER A 52 -10.33 4.21 7.35
C SER A 52 -10.28 5.51 6.56
N GLY A 53 -10.45 5.44 5.24
CA GLY A 53 -10.36 6.61 4.37
C GLY A 53 -8.97 6.86 3.79
N SER A 54 -7.99 6.01 4.08
CA SER A 54 -6.64 6.15 3.52
C SER A 54 -6.63 6.11 2.00
N TRP A 55 -7.41 5.23 1.39
CA TRP A 55 -7.52 5.17 -0.06
C TRP A 55 -8.13 6.44 -0.64
N GLU A 56 -9.15 6.99 0.02
CA GLU A 56 -9.78 8.23 -0.42
C GLU A 56 -8.77 9.38 -0.40
N TRP A 57 -7.89 9.41 0.58
CA TRP A 57 -6.82 10.41 0.63
C TRP A 57 -5.92 10.30 -0.60
N PHE A 58 -5.50 9.09 -0.96
CA PHE A 58 -4.68 8.90 -2.17
C PHE A 58 -5.44 9.34 -3.42
N ALA A 59 -6.72 8.98 -3.53
CA ALA A 59 -7.55 9.36 -4.67
C ALA A 59 -7.68 10.87 -4.81
N ASP A 60 -7.87 11.57 -3.69
CA ASP A 60 -7.98 13.03 -3.67
C ASP A 60 -6.66 13.72 -4.02
N ASN A 61 -5.54 13.04 -3.80
CA ASN A 61 -4.21 13.58 -4.06
C ASN A 61 -3.60 12.99 -5.34
N GLY A 62 -4.43 12.70 -6.34
CA GLY A 62 -3.98 12.23 -7.65
C GLY A 62 -4.03 10.73 -7.85
N GLY A 63 -4.39 9.97 -6.83
CA GLY A 63 -4.47 8.52 -6.90
C GLY A 63 -3.12 7.83 -7.08
N ILE A 64 -3.17 6.53 -7.33
CA ILE A 64 -1.99 5.74 -7.68
C ILE A 64 -2.17 5.30 -9.12
N THR A 65 -1.45 5.94 -10.03
CA THR A 65 -1.56 5.71 -11.47
C THR A 65 -0.53 4.70 -11.95
N LYS A 66 -0.70 4.26 -13.20
CA LYS A 66 0.28 3.40 -13.86
C LYS A 66 1.66 4.06 -13.88
N HIS A 67 1.72 5.38 -14.05
CA HIS A 67 2.97 6.14 -14.02
C HIS A 67 3.69 5.98 -12.68
N HIS A 68 2.97 6.09 -11.57
CA HIS A 68 3.53 5.88 -10.24
C HIS A 68 4.09 4.46 -10.08
N ILE A 69 3.36 3.48 -10.59
CA ILE A 69 3.78 2.07 -10.53
C ILE A 69 5.06 1.88 -11.34
N ASP A 70 5.11 2.41 -12.55
CA ASP A 70 6.28 2.29 -13.43
C ASP A 70 7.52 2.94 -12.80
N GLU A 71 7.38 4.11 -12.19
CA GLU A 71 8.48 4.77 -11.51
C GLU A 71 9.00 3.97 -10.32
N ALA A 72 8.10 3.40 -9.53
CA ALA A 72 8.49 2.59 -8.38
C ALA A 72 9.25 1.33 -8.80
N LEU A 73 8.95 0.78 -9.97
CA LEU A 73 9.60 -0.43 -10.46
C LEU A 73 10.96 -0.17 -11.12
N LYS A 74 11.27 1.08 -11.45
CA LYS A 74 12.54 1.45 -12.10
C LYS A 74 13.71 1.56 -11.13
N THR A 75 13.46 1.58 -9.86
CA THR A 75 14.51 1.75 -8.84
C THR A 75 14.87 0.47 -8.12
#